data_f53a6ff265b2676b1c57f072712510e5
#
_entry.id   f53a6ff265b2676b1c57f072712510e5
#
_cell.length_a   1.000
_cell.length_b   1.000
_cell.length_c   1.000
_cell.angle_alpha   90.00
_cell.angle_beta   90.00
_cell.angle_gamma   90.00
#
_symmetry.space_group_name_H-M   'P 1'
#
loop_
_entity.id
_entity.type
_entity.pdbx_description
1 polymer ?
#
loop_
_entity_poly.entity_id
_entity_poly.type
_entity_poly.pdbx_seq_one_letter_code
_entity_poly.pdbx_strand_id
1 'polypeptide(L)'
;MSDCVFCQIVTGQSQSHIVAEDEHFLAFLSIFPSTLGNTVVIPKRHLGSCVYEQDDEVILGLMRFTRGVARKLDAYFGTARTAIIFEGYGVNHLHAKLIPLHGTQPGGWQARHSKMKYYMVEYDGYIVSADGPRETDENLSKLARKIFQHDTK
;
A
#
# COMPACT_ATOMS: atom_id res chain seq x y z
N MET A 1 -17.07 -4.44 -19.13
CA MET A 1 -16.05 -4.81 -18.11
C MET A 1 -15.22 -3.57 -17.86
N SER A 2 -14.85 -3.28 -16.61
CA SER A 2 -14.00 -2.12 -16.29
C SER A 2 -12.57 -2.41 -16.73
N ASP A 3 -11.96 -1.50 -17.48
CA ASP A 3 -10.52 -1.62 -17.85
C ASP A 3 -9.58 -1.41 -16.65
N CYS A 4 -10.13 -1.03 -15.49
CA CYS A 4 -9.38 -0.79 -14.28
C CYS A 4 -9.07 -2.10 -13.53
N VAL A 5 -7.79 -2.46 -13.41
CA VAL A 5 -7.36 -3.67 -12.72
C VAL A 5 -7.79 -3.70 -11.24
N PHE A 6 -7.86 -2.54 -10.56
CA PHE A 6 -8.32 -2.50 -9.17
C PHE A 6 -9.82 -2.75 -9.05
N CYS A 7 -10.64 -2.29 -10.00
CA CYS A 7 -12.05 -2.68 -10.08
C CYS A 7 -12.22 -4.18 -10.31
N GLN A 8 -11.38 -4.78 -11.16
CA GLN A 8 -11.37 -6.23 -11.39
C GLN A 8 -11.00 -7.01 -10.12
N ILE A 9 -10.07 -6.50 -9.32
CA ILE A 9 -9.73 -7.08 -7.99
C ILE A 9 -10.94 -7.02 -7.06
N VAL A 10 -11.60 -5.85 -6.96
CA VAL A 10 -12.80 -5.68 -6.11
C VAL A 10 -13.93 -6.64 -6.49
N THR A 11 -14.11 -6.91 -7.79
CA THR A 11 -15.14 -7.81 -8.29
C THR A 11 -14.71 -9.28 -8.33
N GLY A 12 -13.49 -9.61 -7.93
CA GLY A 12 -12.96 -10.97 -7.97
C GLY A 12 -12.60 -11.48 -9.36
N GLN A 13 -12.61 -10.63 -10.38
CA GLN A 13 -12.19 -10.96 -11.76
C GLN A 13 -10.67 -11.06 -11.90
N SER A 14 -9.92 -10.35 -11.06
CA SER A 14 -8.47 -10.46 -10.95
C SER A 14 -8.07 -10.96 -9.58
N GLN A 15 -7.11 -11.86 -9.54
CA GLN A 15 -6.57 -12.39 -8.29
C GLN A 15 -5.85 -11.30 -7.48
N SER A 16 -6.02 -11.33 -6.16
CA SER A 16 -5.30 -10.49 -5.23
C SER A 16 -5.01 -11.23 -3.91
N HIS A 17 -4.05 -10.69 -3.14
CA HIS A 17 -3.63 -11.26 -1.85
C HIS A 17 -4.02 -10.29 -0.74
N ILE A 18 -5.25 -10.45 -0.25
CA ILE A 18 -5.90 -9.53 0.70
C ILE A 18 -5.25 -9.62 2.08
N VAL A 19 -4.96 -8.48 2.68
CA VAL A 19 -4.41 -8.34 4.04
C VAL A 19 -5.38 -7.67 5.01
N ALA A 20 -6.32 -6.89 4.49
CA ALA A 20 -7.42 -6.28 5.25
C ALA A 20 -8.56 -5.87 4.31
N GLU A 21 -9.77 -5.86 4.83
CA GLU A 21 -10.97 -5.49 4.09
C GLU A 21 -12.06 -5.01 5.04
N ASP A 22 -12.85 -4.02 4.60
CA ASP A 22 -14.11 -3.65 5.21
C ASP A 22 -15.18 -3.43 4.12
N GLU A 23 -16.30 -2.83 4.48
CA GLU A 23 -17.40 -2.56 3.54
C GLU A 23 -16.96 -1.65 2.38
N HIS A 24 -16.08 -0.69 2.63
CA HIS A 24 -15.75 0.39 1.69
C HIS A 24 -14.35 0.30 1.10
N PHE A 25 -13.42 -0.37 1.78
CA PHE A 25 -12.00 -0.38 1.45
C PHE A 25 -11.43 -1.78 1.37
N LEU A 26 -10.37 -1.93 0.59
CA LEU A 26 -9.64 -3.16 0.38
C LEU A 26 -8.13 -2.88 0.44
N ALA A 27 -7.39 -3.73 1.14
CA ALA A 27 -5.93 -3.73 1.17
C ALA A 27 -5.39 -5.08 0.70
N PHE A 28 -4.45 -5.06 -0.22
CA PHE A 28 -3.83 -6.25 -0.79
C PHE A 28 -2.34 -6.04 -1.06
N LEU A 29 -1.57 -7.13 -1.06
CA LEU A 29 -0.14 -7.07 -1.36
C LEU A 29 0.10 -6.71 -2.82
N SER A 30 1.07 -5.84 -3.06
CA SER A 30 1.58 -5.58 -4.41
C SER A 30 2.22 -6.85 -4.97
N ILE A 31 1.90 -7.19 -6.22
CA ILE A 31 2.57 -8.29 -6.95
C ILE A 31 3.95 -7.89 -7.47
N PHE A 32 4.27 -6.58 -7.45
CA PHE A 32 5.58 -6.01 -7.77
C PHE A 32 6.13 -5.24 -6.56
N PRO A 33 6.43 -5.93 -5.45
CA PRO A 33 6.82 -5.24 -4.22
C PRO A 33 8.24 -4.67 -4.33
N SER A 34 8.43 -3.41 -3.95
CA SER A 34 9.76 -2.83 -3.75
C SER A 34 10.43 -3.33 -2.47
N THR A 35 9.64 -3.82 -1.52
CA THR A 35 10.09 -4.46 -0.28
C THR A 35 9.02 -5.42 0.23
N LEU A 36 9.40 -6.31 1.14
CA LEU A 36 8.48 -7.28 1.75
C LEU A 36 7.30 -6.57 2.44
N GLY A 37 6.08 -6.99 2.09
CA GLY A 37 4.85 -6.42 2.65
C GLY A 37 4.40 -5.11 2.02
N ASN A 38 4.95 -4.72 0.86
CA ASN A 38 4.42 -3.60 0.09
C ASN A 38 2.94 -3.85 -0.21
N THR A 39 2.08 -2.99 0.30
CA THR A 39 0.62 -3.15 0.30
C THR A 39 -0.02 -1.98 -0.43
N VAL A 40 -1.07 -2.27 -1.20
CA VAL A 40 -1.90 -1.25 -1.85
C VAL A 40 -3.24 -1.20 -1.11
N VAL A 41 -3.71 0.01 -0.82
CA VAL A 41 -5.03 0.26 -0.20
C VAL A 41 -5.88 1.07 -1.16
N ILE A 42 -7.09 0.61 -1.42
CA ILE A 42 -8.03 1.24 -2.35
C ILE A 42 -9.44 1.37 -1.75
N PRO A 43 -10.23 2.37 -2.15
CA PRO A 43 -11.68 2.28 -2.01
C PRO A 43 -12.22 1.23 -2.99
N LYS A 44 -13.28 0.51 -2.58
CA LYS A 44 -13.97 -0.45 -3.47
C LYS A 44 -14.71 0.25 -4.62
N ARG A 45 -15.16 1.48 -4.37
CA ARG A 45 -15.74 2.35 -5.41
C ARG A 45 -14.62 2.91 -6.29
N HIS A 46 -14.82 2.87 -7.61
CA HIS A 46 -13.88 3.51 -8.54
C HIS A 46 -13.90 5.03 -8.36
N LEU A 47 -12.74 5.60 -8.11
CA LEU A 47 -12.50 7.04 -7.97
C LEU A 47 -11.20 7.39 -8.70
N GLY A 48 -11.12 8.59 -9.25
CA GLY A 48 -9.87 9.09 -9.86
C GLY A 48 -8.70 9.05 -8.87
N SER A 49 -7.50 8.83 -9.38
CA SER A 49 -6.31 8.55 -8.55
C SER A 49 -5.77 9.76 -7.78
N CYS A 50 -6.17 10.96 -8.14
CA CYS A 50 -5.73 12.20 -7.50
C CYS A 50 -6.41 12.37 -6.12
N VAL A 51 -5.66 12.24 -5.04
CA VAL A 51 -6.22 12.21 -3.67
C VAL A 51 -6.84 13.55 -3.26
N TYR A 52 -6.25 14.67 -3.64
CA TYR A 52 -6.73 16.01 -3.27
C TYR A 52 -7.91 16.51 -4.13
N GLU A 53 -8.34 15.73 -5.12
CA GLU A 53 -9.57 15.98 -5.89
C GLU A 53 -10.78 15.20 -5.34
N GLN A 54 -10.60 14.42 -4.28
CA GLN A 54 -11.64 13.62 -3.67
C GLN A 54 -12.34 14.37 -2.53
N ASP A 55 -13.59 13.98 -2.26
CA ASP A 55 -14.35 14.51 -1.14
C ASP A 55 -13.68 14.18 0.21
N ASP A 56 -13.79 15.08 1.18
CA ASP A 56 -13.21 14.94 2.53
C ASP A 56 -13.62 13.64 3.21
N GLU A 57 -14.88 13.22 3.09
CA GLU A 57 -15.38 11.98 3.69
C GLU A 57 -14.64 10.75 3.13
N VAL A 58 -14.37 10.74 1.83
CA VAL A 58 -13.62 9.67 1.16
C VAL A 58 -12.18 9.65 1.68
N ILE A 59 -11.53 10.82 1.72
CA ILE A 59 -10.14 10.95 2.20
C ILE A 59 -10.03 10.51 3.65
N LEU A 60 -10.93 10.98 4.53
CA LEU A 60 -10.93 10.63 5.94
C LEU A 60 -11.18 9.14 6.17
N GLY A 61 -12.14 8.56 5.43
CA GLY A 61 -12.43 7.13 5.49
C GLY A 61 -11.23 6.28 5.05
N LEU A 62 -10.67 6.60 3.88
CA LEU A 62 -9.48 5.94 3.34
C LEU A 62 -8.29 6.05 4.30
N MET A 63 -8.05 7.24 4.87
CA MET A 63 -6.94 7.43 5.80
C MET A 63 -7.12 6.64 7.11
N ARG A 64 -8.35 6.55 7.64
CA ARG A 64 -8.63 5.71 8.83
C ARG A 64 -8.32 4.25 8.57
N PHE A 65 -8.80 3.71 7.46
CA PHE A 65 -8.54 2.33 7.07
C PHE A 65 -7.05 2.09 6.81
N THR A 66 -6.40 2.95 6.01
CA THR A 66 -4.96 2.90 5.70
C THR A 66 -4.09 2.91 6.96
N ARG A 67 -4.43 3.76 7.94
CA ARG A 67 -3.76 3.81 9.24
C ARG A 67 -3.87 2.48 9.99
N GLY A 68 -5.04 1.85 9.96
CA GLY A 68 -5.26 0.53 10.56
C GLY A 68 -4.36 -0.53 9.92
N VAL A 69 -4.30 -0.56 8.60
CA VAL A 69 -3.43 -1.47 7.84
C VAL A 69 -1.96 -1.22 8.14
N ALA A 70 -1.51 0.05 8.15
CA ALA A 70 -0.13 0.40 8.47
C ALA A 70 0.30 -0.10 9.86
N ARG A 71 -0.56 0.07 10.88
CA ARG A 71 -0.31 -0.48 12.23
C ARG A 71 -0.21 -2.00 12.24
N LYS A 72 -1.04 -2.68 11.47
CA LYS A 72 -1.00 -4.13 11.32
C LYS A 72 0.32 -4.58 10.70
N LEU A 73 0.79 -3.89 9.66
CA LEU A 73 2.08 -4.16 9.03
C LEU A 73 3.24 -3.91 10.01
N ASP A 74 3.24 -2.78 10.73
CA ASP A 74 4.26 -2.47 11.74
C ASP A 74 4.32 -3.54 12.82
N ALA A 75 3.18 -3.95 13.35
CA ALA A 75 3.11 -5.00 14.39
C ALA A 75 3.61 -6.35 13.85
N TYR A 76 3.23 -6.71 12.62
CA TYR A 76 3.62 -7.99 12.02
C TYR A 76 5.13 -8.06 11.72
N PHE A 77 5.69 -6.98 11.15
CA PHE A 77 7.10 -6.94 10.74
C PHE A 77 8.05 -6.43 11.84
N GLY A 78 7.54 -5.93 12.94
CA GLY A 78 8.36 -5.30 13.99
C GLY A 78 9.05 -4.03 13.51
N THR A 79 8.44 -3.29 12.56
CA THR A 79 8.98 -2.04 12.06
C THR A 79 8.52 -0.86 12.92
N ALA A 80 9.33 0.21 12.97
CA ALA A 80 8.94 1.43 13.66
C ALA A 80 7.84 2.20 12.91
N ARG A 81 7.83 2.07 11.59
CA ARG A 81 6.92 2.80 10.69
C ARG A 81 6.71 2.09 9.37
N THR A 82 5.51 2.23 8.85
CA THR A 82 5.16 2.00 7.45
C THR A 82 4.96 3.35 6.76
N ALA A 83 5.65 3.60 5.64
CA ALA A 83 5.41 4.80 4.84
C ALA A 83 4.06 4.69 4.13
N ILE A 84 3.36 5.81 4.00
CA ILE A 84 2.09 5.94 3.27
C ILE A 84 2.30 6.95 2.15
N ILE A 85 2.06 6.54 0.92
CA ILE A 85 2.31 7.36 -0.28
C ILE A 85 1.04 7.41 -1.12
N PHE A 86 0.59 8.61 -1.47
CA PHE A 86 -0.45 8.88 -2.46
C PHE A 86 0.18 9.53 -3.69
N GLU A 87 0.78 8.73 -4.53
CA GLU A 87 1.44 9.21 -5.75
C GLU A 87 0.43 9.51 -6.87
N GLY A 88 -0.61 8.69 -6.97
CA GLY A 88 -1.68 8.86 -7.95
C GLY A 88 -1.34 8.39 -9.38
N TYR A 89 -0.17 7.79 -9.60
CA TYR A 89 0.24 7.28 -10.92
C TYR A 89 0.21 5.74 -10.96
N GLY A 90 0.34 5.20 -12.18
CA GLY A 90 0.30 3.76 -12.46
C GLY A 90 -1.10 3.25 -12.77
N VAL A 91 -2.05 3.40 -11.85
CA VAL A 91 -3.46 3.01 -12.06
C VAL A 91 -4.37 4.18 -11.72
N ASN A 92 -5.22 4.58 -12.66
CA ASN A 92 -6.23 5.63 -12.41
C ASN A 92 -7.40 5.09 -11.57
N HIS A 93 -7.11 4.86 -10.32
CA HIS A 93 -8.02 4.48 -9.24
C HIS A 93 -7.37 4.95 -7.94
N LEU A 94 -8.10 5.64 -7.09
CA LEU A 94 -7.57 6.18 -5.83
C LEU A 94 -6.89 5.07 -5.02
N HIS A 95 -5.63 5.28 -4.65
CA HIS A 95 -4.88 4.29 -3.89
C HIS A 95 -3.80 4.91 -3.03
N ALA A 96 -3.51 4.25 -1.91
CA ALA A 96 -2.32 4.47 -1.11
C ALA A 96 -1.36 3.28 -1.28
N LYS A 97 -0.07 3.56 -1.40
CA LYS A 97 1.00 2.56 -1.29
C LYS A 97 1.54 2.58 0.14
N LEU A 98 1.59 1.42 0.78
CA LEU A 98 2.14 1.23 2.12
C LEU A 98 3.43 0.43 2.04
N ILE A 99 4.51 1.03 2.54
CA ILE A 99 5.85 0.46 2.44
C ILE A 99 6.42 0.29 3.85
N PRO A 100 6.48 -0.95 4.40
CA PRO A 100 7.11 -1.21 5.69
C PRO A 100 8.59 -0.82 5.67
N LEU A 101 9.01 0.01 6.62
CA LEU A 101 10.39 0.50 6.70
C LEU A 101 11.26 -0.48 7.49
N HIS A 102 11.61 -1.60 6.87
CA HIS A 102 12.41 -2.65 7.48
C HIS A 102 13.75 -2.15 8.04
N GLY A 103 14.22 -2.79 9.14
CA GLY A 103 15.44 -2.39 9.83
C GLY A 103 15.29 -1.14 10.71
N THR A 104 14.06 -0.61 10.86
CA THR A 104 13.74 0.40 11.85
C THR A 104 13.22 -0.26 13.12
N GLN A 105 13.52 0.32 14.30
CA GLN A 105 13.10 -0.25 15.57
C GLN A 105 11.99 0.59 16.21
N PRO A 106 10.92 -0.03 16.76
CA PRO A 106 9.95 0.67 17.59
C PRO A 106 10.61 1.32 18.81
N GLY A 107 10.06 2.44 19.27
CA GLY A 107 10.45 3.08 20.53
C GLY A 107 11.51 4.19 20.43
N GLY A 108 12.08 4.45 19.27
CA GLY A 108 13.02 5.55 19.07
C GLY A 108 12.94 6.18 17.69
N TRP A 109 12.95 7.52 17.63
CA TRP A 109 13.10 8.21 16.35
C TRP A 109 14.59 8.41 16.04
N GLN A 110 15.02 8.02 14.83
CA GLN A 110 16.36 8.25 14.33
C GLN A 110 16.27 8.81 12.92
N ALA A 111 17.07 9.83 12.63
CA ALA A 111 17.19 10.34 11.27
C ALA A 111 17.81 9.25 10.37
N ARG A 112 17.15 8.99 9.23
CA ARG A 112 17.67 8.10 8.19
C ARG A 112 17.65 8.86 6.88
N HIS A 113 18.80 9.01 6.28
CA HIS A 113 18.97 9.72 5.03
C HIS A 113 19.57 8.78 4.00
N SER A 114 19.07 8.85 2.77
CA SER A 114 19.74 8.20 1.63
C SER A 114 21.13 8.79 1.43
N LYS A 115 22.09 7.94 1.10
CA LYS A 115 23.42 8.37 0.65
C LYS A 115 23.39 8.92 -0.79
N MET A 116 22.34 8.60 -1.53
CA MET A 116 22.12 9.10 -2.89
C MET A 116 21.61 10.54 -2.80
N LYS A 117 22.25 11.43 -3.55
CA LYS A 117 21.87 12.85 -3.65
C LYS A 117 21.68 13.18 -5.12
N TYR A 118 20.42 13.17 -5.55
CA TYR A 118 20.05 13.55 -6.90
C TYR A 118 19.07 14.73 -6.88
N TYR A 119 19.22 15.61 -7.83
CA TYR A 119 18.21 16.63 -8.14
C TYR A 119 17.50 16.21 -9.42
N MET A 120 16.20 15.93 -9.31
CA MET A 120 15.37 15.53 -10.44
C MET A 120 14.64 16.75 -10.99
N VAL A 121 14.73 16.97 -12.29
CA VAL A 121 14.09 18.11 -12.98
C VAL A 121 12.65 17.79 -13.31
N GLU A 122 12.37 16.54 -13.67
CA GLU A 122 11.05 16.06 -14.04
C GLU A 122 10.70 14.80 -13.22
N TYR A 123 9.41 14.52 -13.05
CA TYR A 123 8.97 13.33 -12.34
C TYR A 123 9.05 12.10 -13.26
N ASP A 124 9.99 11.23 -13.00
CA ASP A 124 10.21 9.96 -13.68
C ASP A 124 9.99 8.71 -12.78
N GLY A 125 9.27 8.90 -11.66
CA GLY A 125 9.02 7.83 -10.69
C GLY A 125 10.01 7.80 -9.53
N TYR A 126 10.74 8.87 -9.25
CA TYR A 126 11.72 8.93 -8.17
C TYR A 126 11.12 8.82 -6.75
N ILE A 127 9.83 9.10 -6.56
CA ILE A 127 9.12 8.73 -5.33
C ILE A 127 8.78 7.25 -5.43
N VAL A 128 9.70 6.44 -5.03
CA VAL A 128 9.70 4.97 -4.98
C VAL A 128 8.40 4.31 -5.48
N SER A 129 8.07 4.55 -6.73
CA SER A 129 7.18 3.71 -7.50
C SER A 129 7.98 2.64 -8.25
N ALA A 130 9.29 2.54 -7.95
CA ALA A 130 10.12 1.48 -8.47
C ALA A 130 9.55 0.14 -8.00
N ASP A 131 8.96 -0.57 -8.95
CA ASP A 131 8.50 -1.93 -8.72
C ASP A 131 9.70 -2.86 -8.60
N GLY A 132 9.61 -3.82 -7.69
CA GLY A 132 10.51 -4.94 -7.63
C GLY A 132 10.15 -5.99 -8.70
N PRO A 133 10.93 -7.07 -8.79
CA PRO A 133 10.54 -8.22 -9.60
C PRO A 133 9.20 -8.76 -9.11
N ARG A 134 8.40 -9.36 -10.03
CA ARG A 134 7.13 -9.96 -9.68
C ARG A 134 7.33 -11.06 -8.62
N GLU A 135 6.59 -10.96 -7.51
CA GLU A 135 6.60 -11.98 -6.46
C GLU A 135 5.63 -13.13 -6.81
N THR A 136 5.91 -14.32 -6.30
CA THR A 136 5.09 -15.50 -6.55
C THR A 136 3.76 -15.44 -5.78
N ASP A 137 2.69 -15.98 -6.37
CA ASP A 137 1.38 -16.03 -5.73
C ASP A 137 1.40 -16.90 -4.46
N GLU A 138 2.26 -17.92 -4.41
CA GLU A 138 2.44 -18.76 -3.22
C GLU A 138 2.99 -17.94 -2.04
N ASN A 139 4.06 -17.18 -2.25
CA ASN A 139 4.66 -16.35 -1.22
C ASN A 139 3.72 -15.24 -0.77
N LEU A 140 3.05 -14.58 -1.73
CA LEU A 140 2.06 -13.53 -1.44
C LEU A 140 0.89 -14.08 -0.64
N SER A 141 0.34 -15.24 -1.01
CA SER A 141 -0.77 -15.89 -0.29
C SER A 141 -0.39 -16.29 1.13
N LYS A 142 0.83 -16.82 1.33
CA LYS A 142 1.33 -17.15 2.67
C LYS A 142 1.45 -15.90 3.54
N LEU A 143 2.05 -14.84 2.99
CA LEU A 143 2.28 -13.59 3.71
C LEU A 143 0.95 -12.89 4.03
N ALA A 144 0.06 -12.79 3.04
CA ALA A 144 -1.25 -12.16 3.23
C ALA A 144 -2.06 -12.82 4.35
N ARG A 145 -2.13 -14.16 4.38
CA ARG A 145 -2.82 -14.88 5.45
C ARG A 145 -2.24 -14.58 6.83
N LYS A 146 -0.92 -14.54 6.97
CA LYS A 146 -0.27 -14.23 8.25
C LYS A 146 -0.57 -12.80 8.71
N ILE A 147 -0.53 -11.83 7.79
CA ILE A 147 -0.85 -10.43 8.09
C ILE A 147 -2.34 -10.29 8.43
N PHE A 148 -3.23 -10.93 7.67
CA PHE A 148 -4.67 -10.89 7.90
C PHE A 148 -5.04 -11.42 9.28
N GLN A 149 -4.41 -12.55 9.71
CA GLN A 149 -4.66 -13.18 11.00
C GLN A 149 -3.95 -12.50 12.17
N HIS A 150 -3.02 -11.58 11.88
CA HIS A 150 -2.28 -10.90 12.94
C HIS A 150 -3.15 -9.82 13.58
N ASP A 151 -3.69 -10.14 14.76
CA ASP A 151 -4.43 -9.17 15.57
C ASP A 151 -3.47 -8.12 16.14
N THR A 152 -3.74 -6.88 15.85
CA THR A 152 -3.10 -5.74 16.53
C THR A 152 -3.64 -5.67 17.96
N LYS A 153 -2.90 -6.20 18.93
CA LYS A 153 -3.17 -5.99 20.35
C LYS A 153 -2.97 -4.53 20.73
#